data_aa8c5cbb046b70178d1be5c8676e9ad8
#
_entry.id   aa8c5cbb046b70178d1be5c8676e9ad8
#
_cell.length_a   1.000
_cell.length_b   1.000
_cell.length_c   1.000
_cell.angle_alpha   90.00
_cell.angle_beta   90.00
_cell.angle_gamma   90.00
#
_symmetry.space_group_name_H-M   'P 1'
#
loop_
_entity.id
_entity.type
_entity.pdbx_description
1 polymer ?
#
loop_
_entity_poly.entity_id
_entity_poly.type
_entity_poly.pdbx_seq_one_letter_code
_entity_poly.pdbx_strand_id
1 'polypeptide(L)'
;MTTIAFIGLGIMGSPMAVHLQNAGHQVAGYNKSPGKAGPLVEAGGREASSIADAVKGADVVAVMVPDSPDVEQVLAGEGGVFDNAQPGTLVIDFSSIRPDVTAALAEQARARGFRMLDAPVSGGEKGAVDAVLSIMV
;
A
#
# COMPACT_ATOMS: atom_id res chain seq x y z
N MET A 1 -5.57 15.97 6.84
CA MET A 1 -4.85 15.44 5.66
C MET A 1 -3.82 14.43 6.12
N THR A 2 -3.78 13.27 5.48
CA THR A 2 -2.87 12.19 5.84
C THR A 2 -1.88 11.98 4.71
N THR A 3 -0.63 11.71 5.05
CA THR A 3 0.41 11.36 4.07
C THR A 3 0.44 9.85 3.93
N ILE A 4 0.19 9.35 2.72
CA ILE A 4 0.04 7.93 2.44
C ILE A 4 1.08 7.49 1.42
N ALA A 5 1.79 6.41 1.72
CA ALA A 5 2.58 5.68 0.72
C ALA A 5 1.71 4.55 0.20
N PHE A 6 1.47 4.49 -1.11
CA PHE A 6 0.69 3.43 -1.73
C PHE A 6 1.61 2.54 -2.56
N ILE A 7 1.76 1.30 -2.13
CA ILE A 7 2.65 0.32 -2.76
C ILE A 7 1.82 -0.67 -3.58
N GLY A 8 2.04 -0.66 -4.87
CA GLY A 8 1.28 -1.49 -5.81
C GLY A 8 0.27 -0.67 -6.60
N LEU A 9 0.64 -0.27 -7.82
CA LEU A 9 -0.19 0.57 -8.70
C LEU A 9 -0.69 -0.24 -9.91
N GLY A 10 -1.07 -1.48 -9.67
CA GLY A 10 -1.66 -2.32 -10.69
C GLY A 10 -3.13 -1.99 -10.95
N ILE A 11 -3.86 -2.94 -11.51
CA ILE A 11 -5.27 -2.78 -11.88
C ILE A 11 -6.13 -2.31 -10.70
N MET A 12 -5.89 -2.87 -9.50
CA MET A 12 -6.64 -2.52 -8.30
C MET A 12 -6.03 -1.32 -7.58
N GLY A 13 -4.71 -1.32 -7.41
CA GLY A 13 -4.03 -0.31 -6.60
C GLY A 13 -4.07 1.08 -7.18
N SER A 14 -3.91 1.21 -8.49
CA SER A 14 -3.91 2.53 -9.15
C SER A 14 -5.22 3.31 -8.90
N PRO A 15 -6.41 2.75 -9.17
CA PRO A 15 -7.64 3.49 -8.86
C PRO A 15 -7.84 3.74 -7.37
N MET A 16 -7.42 2.83 -6.49
CA MET A 16 -7.50 3.05 -5.04
C MET A 16 -6.64 4.24 -4.62
N ALA A 17 -5.41 4.32 -5.13
CA ALA A 17 -4.51 5.44 -4.82
C ALA A 17 -5.09 6.77 -5.32
N VAL A 18 -5.66 6.79 -6.51
CA VAL A 18 -6.30 7.98 -7.10
C VAL A 18 -7.47 8.46 -6.21
N HIS A 19 -8.30 7.54 -5.74
CA HIS A 19 -9.41 7.90 -4.86
C HIS A 19 -8.93 8.52 -3.55
N LEU A 20 -7.85 8.00 -2.97
CA LEU A 20 -7.26 8.58 -1.75
C LEU A 20 -6.72 9.99 -2.01
N GLN A 21 -6.05 10.20 -3.13
CA GLN A 21 -5.54 11.52 -3.50
C GLN A 21 -6.71 12.50 -3.70
N ASN A 22 -7.77 12.09 -4.39
CA ASN A 22 -8.93 12.93 -4.65
C ASN A 22 -9.72 13.25 -3.37
N ALA A 23 -9.59 12.42 -2.34
CA ALA A 23 -10.21 12.67 -1.04
C ALA A 23 -9.45 13.69 -0.18
N GLY A 24 -8.33 14.21 -0.65
CA GLY A 24 -7.57 15.25 0.04
C GLY A 24 -6.30 14.77 0.74
N HIS A 25 -5.96 13.50 0.63
CA HIS A 25 -4.71 12.99 1.18
C HIS A 25 -3.53 13.25 0.25
N GLN A 26 -2.33 13.22 0.79
CA GLN A 26 -1.11 13.29 -0.02
C GLN A 26 -0.61 11.86 -0.25
N VAL A 27 -0.66 11.40 -1.50
CA VAL A 27 -0.31 10.03 -1.85
C VAL A 27 0.98 10.00 -2.66
N ALA A 28 1.95 9.21 -2.18
CA ALA A 28 3.15 8.83 -2.93
C ALA A 28 2.99 7.38 -3.36
N GLY A 29 2.95 7.11 -4.64
CA GLY A 29 2.75 5.79 -5.19
C GLY A 29 4.04 5.16 -5.68
N TYR A 30 4.21 3.87 -5.42
CA TYR A 30 5.33 3.09 -5.92
C TYR A 30 4.83 1.79 -6.52
N ASN A 31 5.34 1.43 -7.69
CA ASN A 31 5.09 0.14 -8.30
C ASN A 31 6.43 -0.45 -8.75
N LYS A 32 6.58 -1.77 -8.59
CA LYS A 32 7.80 -2.46 -8.99
C LYS A 32 8.08 -2.27 -10.48
N SER A 33 7.03 -2.31 -11.31
CA SER A 33 7.13 -2.03 -12.73
C SER A 33 6.92 -0.54 -12.97
N PRO A 34 7.86 0.17 -13.61
CA PRO A 34 7.71 1.61 -13.86
C PRO A 34 6.57 1.91 -14.84
N GLY A 35 6.10 3.15 -14.83
CA GLY A 35 5.09 3.62 -15.77
C GLY A 35 3.64 3.44 -15.32
N LYS A 36 3.41 3.03 -14.06
CA LYS A 36 2.05 2.78 -13.55
C LYS A 36 1.48 3.94 -12.74
N ALA A 37 2.26 4.96 -12.44
CA ALA A 37 1.83 6.06 -11.57
C ALA A 37 1.14 7.21 -12.33
N GLY A 38 0.99 7.13 -13.64
CA GLY A 38 0.38 8.21 -14.44
C GLY A 38 -0.94 8.72 -13.90
N PRO A 39 -1.95 7.87 -13.68
CA PRO A 39 -3.25 8.33 -13.15
C PRO A 39 -3.14 9.02 -11.79
N LEU A 40 -2.28 8.51 -10.91
CA LEU A 40 -2.07 9.13 -9.60
C LEU A 40 -1.43 10.51 -9.73
N VAL A 41 -0.43 10.65 -10.58
CA VAL A 41 0.25 11.92 -10.81
C VAL A 41 -0.74 12.94 -11.41
N GLU A 42 -1.56 12.52 -12.35
CA GLU A 42 -2.60 13.39 -12.93
C GLU A 42 -3.60 13.87 -11.88
N ALA A 43 -3.86 13.06 -10.86
CA ALA A 43 -4.75 13.43 -9.76
C ALA A 43 -4.07 14.33 -8.72
N GLY A 44 -2.78 14.61 -8.86
CA GLY A 44 -2.02 15.46 -7.95
C GLY A 44 -1.09 14.72 -7.00
N GLY A 45 -1.03 13.39 -7.09
CA GLY A 45 -0.13 12.57 -6.30
C GLY A 45 1.30 12.58 -6.83
N ARG A 46 2.17 11.84 -6.17
CA ARG A 46 3.59 11.75 -6.49
C ARG A 46 3.98 10.32 -6.84
N GLU A 47 4.84 10.17 -7.83
CA GLU A 47 5.49 8.89 -8.10
C GLU A 47 6.77 8.79 -7.27
N ALA A 48 6.88 7.73 -6.48
CA ALA A 48 8.10 7.46 -5.72
C ALA A 48 9.07 6.63 -6.54
N SER A 49 10.36 6.87 -6.34
CA SER A 49 11.43 6.15 -7.04
C SER A 49 11.76 4.80 -6.40
N SER A 50 11.36 4.61 -5.16
CA SER A 50 11.63 3.39 -4.38
C SER A 50 10.62 3.29 -3.24
N ILE A 51 10.58 2.13 -2.57
CA ILE A 51 9.79 1.99 -1.36
C ILE A 51 10.28 2.96 -0.29
N ALA A 52 11.61 3.10 -0.13
CA ALA A 52 12.18 4.04 0.83
C ALA A 52 11.71 5.48 0.57
N ASP A 53 11.68 5.89 -0.69
CA ASP A 53 11.19 7.22 -1.09
C ASP A 53 9.69 7.36 -0.80
N ALA A 54 8.91 6.33 -1.10
CA ALA A 54 7.45 6.37 -0.90
C ALA A 54 7.08 6.52 0.58
N VAL A 55 7.74 5.78 1.47
CA VAL A 55 7.38 5.75 2.89
C VAL A 55 7.97 6.88 3.70
N LYS A 56 8.87 7.66 3.13
CA LYS A 56 9.49 8.79 3.82
C LYS A 56 8.43 9.81 4.22
N GLY A 57 8.26 10.01 5.51
CA GLY A 57 7.26 10.94 6.05
C GLY A 57 5.82 10.46 5.96
N ALA A 58 5.59 9.20 5.57
CA ALA A 58 4.23 8.67 5.49
C ALA A 58 3.68 8.31 6.86
N ASP A 59 2.43 8.65 7.08
CA ASP A 59 1.67 8.26 8.28
C ASP A 59 1.09 6.86 8.13
N VAL A 60 0.71 6.52 6.89
CA VAL A 60 0.08 5.25 6.54
C VAL A 60 0.78 4.68 5.31
N VAL A 61 1.01 3.39 5.33
CA VAL A 61 1.49 2.64 4.16
C VAL A 61 0.37 1.68 3.75
N ALA A 62 -0.14 1.86 2.55
CA ALA A 62 -1.15 1.00 1.96
C ALA A 62 -0.49 0.09 0.93
N VAL A 63 -0.81 -1.19 0.96
CA VAL A 63 -0.24 -2.20 0.07
C VAL A 63 -1.35 -2.90 -0.68
N MET A 64 -1.23 -2.98 -2.00
CA MET A 64 -2.14 -3.74 -2.87
C MET A 64 -1.33 -4.38 -3.99
N VAL A 65 -0.87 -5.61 -3.75
CA VAL A 65 -0.04 -6.37 -4.69
C VAL A 65 -0.65 -7.76 -4.91
N PRO A 66 -0.23 -8.47 -5.98
CA PRO A 66 -0.97 -9.66 -6.42
C PRO A 66 -1.01 -10.83 -5.46
N ASP A 67 0.08 -11.14 -4.73
CA ASP A 67 0.16 -12.41 -4.01
C ASP A 67 1.06 -12.33 -2.78
N SER A 68 1.03 -13.38 -1.96
CA SER A 68 1.78 -13.48 -0.71
C SER A 68 3.27 -13.18 -0.86
N PRO A 69 4.00 -13.78 -1.84
CA PRO A 69 5.42 -13.44 -2.01
C PRO A 69 5.68 -11.96 -2.28
N ASP A 70 4.76 -11.32 -2.99
CA ASP A 70 4.89 -9.87 -3.28
C ASP A 70 4.73 -9.05 -2.01
N VAL A 71 3.77 -9.40 -1.16
CA VAL A 71 3.56 -8.72 0.12
C VAL A 71 4.77 -8.90 1.04
N GLU A 72 5.29 -10.13 1.14
CA GLU A 72 6.48 -10.40 1.94
C GLU A 72 7.68 -9.58 1.46
N GLN A 73 7.90 -9.51 0.15
CA GLN A 73 8.99 -8.75 -0.43
C GLN A 73 8.84 -7.25 -0.16
N VAL A 74 7.65 -6.72 -0.33
CA VAL A 74 7.36 -5.29 -0.13
C VAL A 74 7.53 -4.89 1.33
N LEU A 75 7.02 -5.67 2.26
CA LEU A 75 7.03 -5.32 3.67
C LEU A 75 8.33 -5.72 4.36
N ALA A 76 8.71 -6.98 4.26
CA ALA A 76 9.80 -7.56 5.04
C ALA A 76 11.09 -7.81 4.24
N GLY A 77 11.06 -7.66 2.91
CA GLY A 77 12.23 -7.81 2.06
C GLY A 77 13.25 -6.71 2.30
N GLU A 78 14.46 -6.91 1.80
CA GLU A 78 15.53 -5.91 1.88
C GLU A 78 15.09 -4.63 1.16
N GLY A 79 15.23 -3.48 1.84
CA GLY A 79 14.78 -2.21 1.31
C GLY A 79 13.27 -2.03 1.30
N GLY A 80 12.52 -2.90 1.97
CA GLY A 80 11.08 -2.84 2.06
C GLY A 80 10.57 -1.84 3.10
N VAL A 81 9.27 -1.93 3.36
CA VAL A 81 8.59 -1.00 4.27
C VAL A 81 9.17 -1.05 5.68
N PHE A 82 9.37 -2.25 6.21
CA PHE A 82 9.85 -2.40 7.60
C PHE A 82 11.26 -1.87 7.81
N ASP A 83 12.08 -1.83 6.75
CA ASP A 83 13.43 -1.27 6.82
C ASP A 83 13.44 0.26 6.74
N ASN A 84 12.42 0.88 6.20
CA ASN A 84 12.43 2.30 5.82
C ASN A 84 11.38 3.16 6.49
N ALA A 85 10.24 2.61 6.88
CA ALA A 85 9.19 3.38 7.53
C ALA A 85 9.55 3.70 8.97
N GLN A 86 8.97 4.78 9.48
CA GLN A 86 9.19 5.19 10.88
C GLN A 86 8.35 4.32 11.83
N PRO A 87 8.86 4.01 13.04
CA PRO A 87 8.05 3.33 14.06
C PRO A 87 6.75 4.08 14.33
N GLY A 88 5.67 3.35 14.54
CA GLY A 88 4.34 3.92 14.73
C GLY A 88 3.54 4.08 13.44
N THR A 89 4.15 3.91 12.28
CA THR A 89 3.44 3.93 11.00
C THR A 89 2.38 2.83 10.96
N LEU A 90 1.20 3.15 10.46
CA LEU A 90 0.15 2.18 10.23
C LEU A 90 0.32 1.55 8.85
N VAL A 91 0.43 0.24 8.80
CA VAL A 91 0.51 -0.52 7.56
C VAL A 91 -0.84 -1.19 7.31
N ILE A 92 -1.45 -0.95 6.16
CA ILE A 92 -2.70 -1.58 5.77
C ILE A 92 -2.44 -2.40 4.51
N ASP A 93 -2.63 -3.71 4.61
CA ASP A 93 -2.49 -4.61 3.49
C ASP A 93 -3.86 -4.95 2.93
N PHE A 94 -4.18 -4.40 1.76
CA PHE A 94 -5.43 -4.67 1.04
C PHE A 94 -5.35 -5.91 0.15
N SER A 95 -4.18 -6.54 0.08
CA SER A 95 -3.96 -7.72 -0.76
C SER A 95 -4.65 -8.95 -0.17
N SER A 96 -5.05 -9.88 -1.04
CA SER A 96 -5.58 -11.17 -0.62
C SER A 96 -4.44 -12.18 -0.56
N ILE A 97 -3.99 -12.50 0.65
CA ILE A 97 -2.86 -13.39 0.86
C ILE A 97 -3.19 -14.49 1.87
N ARG A 98 -2.29 -15.46 1.98
CA ARG A 98 -2.46 -16.58 2.90
C ARG A 98 -2.47 -16.10 4.35
N PRO A 99 -3.40 -16.62 5.18
CA PRO A 99 -3.48 -16.19 6.58
C PRO A 99 -2.20 -16.42 7.40
N ASP A 100 -1.45 -17.48 7.12
CA ASP A 100 -0.20 -17.75 7.82
C ASP A 100 0.87 -16.70 7.50
N VAL A 101 0.90 -16.19 6.26
CA VAL A 101 1.81 -15.12 5.85
C VAL A 101 1.40 -13.81 6.53
N THR A 102 0.11 -13.49 6.55
CA THR A 102 -0.41 -12.31 7.25
C THR A 102 -0.02 -12.34 8.73
N ALA A 103 -0.21 -13.47 9.40
CA ALA A 103 0.12 -13.62 10.82
C ALA A 103 1.62 -13.39 11.08
N ALA A 104 2.49 -13.97 10.23
CA ALA A 104 3.94 -13.80 10.35
C ALA A 104 4.36 -12.35 10.14
N LEU A 105 3.79 -11.68 9.15
CA LEU A 105 4.09 -10.27 8.87
C LEU A 105 3.61 -9.34 9.97
N ALA A 106 2.43 -9.60 10.53
CA ALA A 106 1.90 -8.84 11.66
C ALA A 106 2.81 -8.95 12.89
N GLU A 107 3.36 -10.14 13.15
CA GLU A 107 4.30 -10.36 14.23
C GLU A 107 5.59 -9.57 14.01
N GLN A 108 6.14 -9.59 12.81
CA GLN A 108 7.32 -8.81 12.47
C GLN A 108 7.07 -7.31 12.58
N ALA A 109 5.90 -6.84 12.12
CA ALA A 109 5.50 -5.45 12.22
C ALA A 109 5.48 -4.99 13.68
N ARG A 110 4.82 -5.77 14.54
CA ARG A 110 4.73 -5.46 15.97
C ARG A 110 6.11 -5.41 16.63
N ALA A 111 6.97 -6.37 16.32
CA ALA A 111 8.32 -6.44 16.87
C ALA A 111 9.17 -5.22 16.50
N ARG A 112 8.87 -4.58 15.37
CA ARG A 112 9.58 -3.40 14.87
C ARG A 112 8.86 -2.08 15.14
N GLY A 113 7.77 -2.11 15.91
CA GLY A 113 7.06 -0.92 16.34
C GLY A 113 6.02 -0.38 15.37
N PHE A 114 5.60 -1.18 14.37
CA PHE A 114 4.54 -0.81 13.44
C PHE A 114 3.17 -1.31 13.90
N ARG A 115 2.13 -0.62 13.45
CA ARG A 115 0.75 -1.12 13.53
C ARG A 115 0.39 -1.70 12.17
N MET A 116 -0.31 -2.82 12.14
CA MET A 116 -0.67 -3.46 10.88
C MET A 116 -2.12 -3.95 10.90
N LEU A 117 -2.83 -3.68 9.80
CA LEU A 117 -4.16 -4.20 9.53
C LEU A 117 -4.13 -5.03 8.26
N ASP A 118 -4.85 -6.14 8.27
CA ASP A 118 -5.15 -6.94 7.10
C ASP A 118 -6.58 -6.60 6.68
N ALA A 119 -6.74 -6.09 5.47
CA ALA A 119 -8.02 -5.56 4.99
C ALA A 119 -8.27 -5.96 3.53
N PRO A 120 -8.38 -7.27 3.24
CA PRO A 120 -8.64 -7.71 1.88
C PRO A 120 -9.92 -7.11 1.31
N VAL A 121 -9.94 -6.91 0.00
CA VAL A 121 -11.04 -6.24 -0.68
C VAL A 121 -11.73 -7.19 -1.67
N SER A 122 -12.98 -6.91 -1.95
CA SER A 122 -13.78 -7.63 -2.94
C SER A 122 -14.50 -6.64 -3.84
N GLY A 123 -14.63 -6.96 -5.12
CA GLY A 123 -15.31 -6.08 -6.09
C GLY A 123 -14.56 -5.92 -7.41
N GLY A 124 -13.35 -6.44 -7.51
CA GLY A 124 -12.54 -6.43 -8.73
C GLY A 124 -12.17 -5.03 -9.21
N GLU A 125 -11.67 -4.95 -10.43
CA GLU A 125 -11.23 -3.70 -11.04
C GLU A 125 -12.37 -2.67 -11.09
N LYS A 126 -13.57 -3.08 -11.50
CA LYS A 126 -14.72 -2.18 -11.57
C LYS A 126 -15.05 -1.59 -10.21
N GLY A 127 -15.04 -2.40 -9.15
CA GLY A 127 -15.28 -1.93 -7.80
C GLY A 127 -14.23 -0.92 -7.36
N ALA A 128 -12.96 -1.13 -7.71
CA ALA A 128 -11.89 -0.19 -7.39
C ALA A 128 -12.06 1.13 -8.15
N VAL A 129 -12.36 1.08 -9.44
CA VAL A 129 -12.56 2.27 -10.26
C VAL A 129 -13.76 3.09 -9.77
N ASP A 130 -14.85 2.43 -9.43
CA ASP A 130 -16.10 3.07 -8.98
C ASP A 130 -16.10 3.42 -7.49
N ALA A 131 -15.03 3.09 -6.76
CA ALA A 131 -14.90 3.32 -5.32
C ALA A 131 -16.00 2.63 -4.50
N VAL A 132 -16.37 1.40 -4.89
CA VAL A 132 -17.42 0.62 -4.24
C VAL A 132 -16.92 -0.77 -3.78
N LEU A 133 -15.63 -0.90 -3.50
CA LEU A 133 -15.06 -2.14 -2.98
C LEU A 133 -15.64 -2.47 -1.61
N SER A 134 -15.86 -3.76 -1.36
CA SER A 134 -16.07 -4.27 0.01
C SER A 134 -14.71 -4.51 0.65
N ILE A 135 -14.47 -3.93 1.82
CA ILE A 135 -13.21 -4.02 2.55
C ILE A 135 -13.48 -4.83 3.82
N MET A 136 -12.77 -5.95 3.96
CA MET A 136 -12.98 -6.89 5.07
C MET A 136 -11.76 -6.87 6.00
N VAL A 137 -11.88 -6.09 7.06
CA VAL A 137 -10.79 -5.94 8.05
C VAL A 137 -10.73 -7.14 9.00
#